data_d45ce06a311cbe8aa3f6c18940550887
#
_entry.id   d45ce06a311cbe8aa3f6c18940550887
#
_cell.length_a   1.000
_cell.length_b   1.000
_cell.length_c   1.000
_cell.angle_alpha   90.00
_cell.angle_beta   90.00
_cell.angle_gamma   90.00
#
_symmetry.space_group_name_H-M   'P 1'
#
loop_
_entity.id
_entity.type
_entity.pdbx_description
1 polymer ?
#
loop_
_entity_poly.entity_id
_entity_poly.type
_entity_poly.pdbx_seq_one_letter_code
_entity_poly.pdbx_strand_id
1 'polypeptide(L)'
;MSNSRQFIGRLSKLGRDVLPSNAALWLYGSRARGTAQADSDWDLLILLDEDQQKSTDFEKYAYPFTLMAAEDNQMIIPQIYTKKQWKQMAFTPFVKNVEHDKIVLV
;
A
#
# COMPACT_ATOMS: atom_id res chain seq x y z
N MET A 1 17.76 12.93 -10.81
CA MET A 1 17.97 12.08 -9.62
C MET A 1 16.65 11.61 -9.06
N SER A 2 16.55 10.35 -8.80
CA SER A 2 15.29 9.77 -8.33
C SER A 2 15.17 9.88 -6.82
N ASN A 3 13.99 10.31 -6.35
CA ASN A 3 13.63 10.33 -4.93
C ASN A 3 12.77 9.12 -4.54
N SER A 4 12.68 8.12 -5.43
CA SER A 4 11.82 6.96 -5.19
C SER A 4 12.20 6.22 -3.91
N ARG A 5 13.50 6.04 -3.68
CA ARG A 5 13.97 5.37 -2.47
C ARG A 5 13.59 6.14 -1.21
N GLN A 6 13.72 7.46 -1.24
CA GLN A 6 13.32 8.31 -0.11
C GLN A 6 11.81 8.25 0.10
N PHE A 7 11.05 8.29 -0.98
CA PHE A 7 9.59 8.23 -0.90
C PHE A 7 9.14 6.89 -0.32
N ILE A 8 9.72 5.78 -0.77
CA ILE A 8 9.44 4.46 -0.23
C ILE A 8 9.76 4.40 1.26
N GLY A 9 10.89 4.98 1.67
CA GLY A 9 11.26 5.06 3.08
C GLY A 9 10.23 5.81 3.91
N ARG A 10 9.71 6.91 3.36
CA ARG A 10 8.66 7.69 4.03
C ARG A 10 7.35 6.91 4.14
N LEU A 11 7.01 6.14 3.11
CA LEU A 11 5.83 5.26 3.16
C LEU A 11 5.97 4.22 4.26
N SER A 12 7.14 3.59 4.37
CA SER A 12 7.40 2.59 5.40
C SER A 12 7.31 3.20 6.80
N LYS A 13 7.90 4.39 6.98
CA LYS A 13 7.85 5.08 8.26
C LYS A 13 6.42 5.45 8.65
N LEU A 14 5.66 6.01 7.72
CA LEU A 14 4.28 6.36 7.97
C LEU A 14 3.46 5.11 8.31
N GLY A 15 3.71 4.01 7.61
CA GLY A 15 3.04 2.74 7.90
C GLY A 15 3.30 2.27 9.34
N ARG A 16 4.54 2.35 9.79
CA ARG A 16 4.86 1.99 11.17
C ARG A 16 4.19 2.91 12.19
N ASP A 17 4.02 4.20 11.82
CA ASP A 17 3.43 5.18 12.73
C ASP A 17 1.91 5.05 12.83
N VAL A 18 1.22 4.74 11.74
CA VAL A 18 -0.25 4.80 11.71
C VAL A 18 -0.95 3.45 11.70
N LEU A 19 -0.28 2.38 11.24
CA LEU A 19 -0.92 1.07 11.14
C LEU A 19 -0.75 0.27 12.41
N PRO A 20 -1.72 -0.62 12.73
CA PRO A 20 -1.52 -1.56 13.84
C PRO A 20 -0.29 -2.44 13.61
N SER A 21 0.32 -2.90 14.70
CA SER A 21 1.55 -3.69 14.62
C SER A 21 1.40 -5.01 13.84
N ASN A 22 0.19 -5.53 13.75
CA ASN A 22 -0.11 -6.76 13.02
C ASN A 22 -0.60 -6.52 11.59
N ALA A 23 -0.60 -5.29 11.12
CA ALA A 23 -0.96 -4.97 9.76
C ALA A 23 0.23 -5.12 8.82
N ALA A 24 -0.07 -5.28 7.52
CA ALA A 24 0.95 -5.29 6.48
C ALA A 24 0.73 -4.12 5.52
N LEU A 25 1.81 -3.58 4.98
CA LEU A 25 1.80 -2.54 3.96
C LEU A 25 2.72 -2.97 2.83
N TRP A 26 2.17 -3.11 1.64
CA TRP A 26 2.91 -3.55 0.46
C TRP A 26 2.81 -2.52 -0.65
N LEU A 27 3.91 -2.32 -1.35
CA LEU A 27 3.95 -1.61 -2.63
C LEU A 27 3.86 -2.63 -3.74
N TYR A 28 3.01 -2.39 -4.73
CA TYR A 28 2.90 -3.27 -5.89
C TYR A 28 2.75 -2.46 -7.18
N GLY A 29 2.53 -3.12 -8.29
CA GLY A 29 2.36 -2.43 -9.56
C GLY A 29 3.67 -1.95 -10.15
N SER A 30 3.60 -0.97 -11.06
CA SER A 30 4.77 -0.52 -11.82
C SER A 30 5.89 0.05 -10.94
N ARG A 31 5.55 0.71 -9.83
CA ARG A 31 6.55 1.24 -8.91
C ARG A 31 7.33 0.13 -8.21
N ALA A 32 6.69 -1.02 -7.99
CA ALA A 32 7.37 -2.16 -7.40
C ALA A 32 8.20 -2.92 -8.44
N ARG A 33 7.71 -3.00 -9.68
CA ARG A 33 8.42 -3.72 -10.76
C ARG A 33 9.60 -2.95 -11.33
N GLY A 34 9.72 -1.65 -11.03
CA GLY A 34 10.76 -0.82 -11.62
C GLY A 34 10.46 -0.36 -13.04
N THR A 35 9.20 -0.44 -13.46
CA THR A 35 8.79 -0.04 -14.82
C THR A 35 8.01 1.27 -14.83
N ALA A 36 7.94 1.96 -13.68
CA ALA A 36 7.17 3.19 -13.54
C ALA A 36 7.83 4.35 -14.27
N GLN A 37 6.99 5.28 -14.71
CA GLN A 37 7.43 6.58 -15.21
C GLN A 37 7.26 7.61 -14.09
N ALA A 38 7.75 8.83 -14.35
CA ALA A 38 7.76 9.88 -13.32
C ALA A 38 6.36 10.21 -12.81
N ASP A 39 5.34 10.07 -13.66
CA ASP A 39 3.95 10.39 -13.32
C ASP A 39 3.12 9.15 -12.97
N SER A 40 3.75 8.00 -12.84
CA SER A 40 3.02 6.78 -12.46
C SER A 40 2.52 6.86 -11.02
N ASP A 41 1.32 6.31 -10.81
CA ASP A 41 0.74 6.22 -9.48
C ASP A 41 1.48 5.20 -8.62
N TRP A 42 1.33 5.34 -7.31
CA TRP A 42 1.88 4.42 -6.33
C TRP A 42 0.77 3.52 -5.82
N ASP A 43 0.84 2.25 -6.15
CA ASP A 43 -0.17 1.28 -5.74
C ASP A 43 0.21 0.68 -4.39
N LEU A 44 -0.58 0.98 -3.37
CA LEU A 44 -0.36 0.48 -2.01
C LEU A 44 -1.46 -0.47 -1.59
N LEU A 45 -1.08 -1.51 -0.90
CA LEU A 45 -2.01 -2.45 -0.29
C LEU A 45 -1.80 -2.47 1.20
N ILE A 46 -2.88 -2.27 1.94
CA ILE A 46 -2.91 -2.37 3.39
C ILE A 46 -3.71 -3.62 3.75
N LEU A 47 -3.10 -4.51 4.53
CA LEU A 47 -3.77 -5.69 5.03
C LEU A 47 -3.92 -5.56 6.54
N LEU A 48 -5.18 -5.56 6.99
CA LEU A 48 -5.51 -5.43 8.40
C LEU A 48 -5.84 -6.81 8.99
N ASP A 49 -5.40 -7.05 10.21
CA ASP A 49 -5.69 -8.30 10.91
C ASP A 49 -6.97 -8.14 11.73
N GLU A 50 -8.08 -8.07 11.01
CA GLU A 50 -9.42 -7.92 11.55
C GLU A 50 -10.33 -8.95 10.91
N ASP A 51 -11.45 -9.27 11.57
CA ASP A 51 -12.45 -10.17 10.99
C ASP A 51 -13.19 -9.53 9.82
N GLN A 52 -13.49 -8.25 9.92
CA GLN A 52 -14.20 -7.48 8.90
C GLN A 52 -13.65 -6.07 8.84
N GLN A 53 -13.68 -5.48 7.64
CA GLN A 53 -13.35 -4.07 7.51
C GLN A 53 -14.41 -3.21 8.19
N LYS A 54 -13.96 -2.11 8.78
CA LYS A 54 -14.82 -1.10 9.38
C LYS A 54 -14.94 0.09 8.43
N SER A 55 -16.08 0.78 8.49
CA SER A 55 -16.32 1.95 7.62
C SER A 55 -15.29 3.05 7.84
N THR A 56 -14.64 3.09 9.01
CA THR A 56 -13.64 4.10 9.35
C THR A 56 -12.22 3.73 8.96
N ASP A 57 -12.00 2.51 8.46
CA ASP A 57 -10.63 2.01 8.21
C ASP A 57 -9.92 2.83 7.13
N PHE A 58 -10.60 3.18 6.04
CA PHE A 58 -9.97 3.93 4.96
C PHE A 58 -9.46 5.27 5.46
N GLU A 59 -10.31 6.03 6.15
CA GLU A 59 -9.93 7.35 6.65
C GLU A 59 -8.81 7.26 7.67
N LYS A 60 -8.86 6.24 8.51
CA LYS A 60 -7.91 6.07 9.60
C LYS A 60 -6.55 5.61 9.10
N TYR A 61 -6.52 4.66 8.15
CA TYR A 61 -5.30 3.96 7.76
C TYR A 61 -4.80 4.30 6.36
N ALA A 62 -5.69 4.56 5.40
CA ALA A 62 -5.28 4.83 4.03
C ALA A 62 -5.10 6.31 3.74
N TYR A 63 -6.00 7.13 4.25
CA TYR A 63 -5.99 8.56 3.95
C TYR A 63 -4.67 9.26 4.32
N PRO A 64 -3.99 8.92 5.43
CA PRO A 64 -2.70 9.54 5.74
C PRO A 64 -1.67 9.38 4.63
N PHE A 65 -1.67 8.26 3.92
CA PHE A 65 -0.75 8.05 2.79
C PHE A 65 -1.09 8.97 1.62
N THR A 66 -2.37 9.14 1.35
CA THR A 66 -2.83 10.04 0.29
C THR A 66 -2.39 11.47 0.57
N LEU A 67 -2.52 11.92 1.81
CA LEU A 67 -2.08 13.25 2.21
C LEU A 67 -0.57 13.43 2.07
N MET A 68 0.19 12.44 2.50
CA MET A 68 1.65 12.48 2.38
C MET A 68 2.09 12.61 0.93
N ALA A 69 1.46 11.81 0.05
CA ALA A 69 1.81 11.83 -1.36
C ALA A 69 1.48 13.16 -2.02
N ALA A 70 0.35 13.75 -1.65
CA ALA A 70 -0.07 15.03 -2.21
C ALA A 70 0.94 16.13 -1.93
N GLU A 71 1.62 16.10 -0.80
CA GLU A 71 2.66 17.07 -0.45
C GLU A 71 3.83 17.01 -1.44
N ASP A 72 4.07 15.87 -2.04
CA ASP A 72 5.16 15.66 -3.01
C ASP A 72 4.65 15.64 -4.45
N ASN A 73 3.42 16.07 -4.71
CA ASN A 73 2.78 16.00 -6.02
C ASN A 73 2.75 14.57 -6.57
N GLN A 74 2.65 13.58 -5.69
CA GLN A 74 2.50 12.19 -6.05
C GLN A 74 1.07 11.73 -5.81
N MET A 75 0.65 10.66 -6.48
CA MET A 75 -0.66 10.07 -6.28
C MET A 75 -0.49 8.63 -5.80
N ILE A 76 -1.15 8.34 -4.70
CA ILE A 76 -1.23 6.98 -4.17
C ILE A 76 -2.63 6.46 -4.41
N ILE A 77 -2.71 5.21 -4.84
CA ILE A 77 -3.97 4.48 -4.96
C ILE A 77 -3.93 3.39 -3.88
N PRO A 78 -4.59 3.64 -2.74
CA PRO A 78 -4.57 2.66 -1.65
C PRO A 78 -5.71 1.66 -1.79
N GLN A 79 -5.41 0.41 -1.49
CA GLN A 79 -6.39 -0.65 -1.36
C GLN A 79 -6.29 -1.20 0.06
N ILE A 80 -7.44 -1.48 0.68
CA ILE A 80 -7.48 -2.07 2.01
C ILE A 80 -8.28 -3.36 1.96
N TYR A 81 -7.69 -4.42 2.50
CA TYR A 81 -8.38 -5.67 2.73
C TYR A 81 -7.99 -6.17 4.11
N THR A 82 -8.80 -7.06 4.67
CA THR A 82 -8.35 -7.83 5.82
C THR A 82 -7.48 -8.99 5.32
N LYS A 83 -6.62 -9.52 6.18
CA LYS A 83 -5.83 -10.69 5.85
C LYS A 83 -6.72 -11.87 5.47
N LYS A 84 -7.88 -11.98 6.13
CA LYS A 84 -8.87 -13.01 5.83
C LYS A 84 -9.44 -12.85 4.42
N GLN A 85 -9.84 -11.63 4.05
CA GLN A 85 -10.32 -11.36 2.70
C GLN A 85 -9.26 -11.67 1.65
N TRP A 86 -8.01 -11.30 1.93
CA TRP A 86 -6.91 -11.54 1.01
C TRP A 86 -6.73 -13.02 0.72
N LYS A 87 -6.79 -13.85 1.75
CA LYS A 87 -6.72 -15.31 1.59
C LYS A 87 -7.88 -15.85 0.77
N GLN A 88 -9.08 -15.32 0.98
CA GLN A 88 -10.27 -15.75 0.25
C GLN A 88 -10.20 -15.35 -1.23
N MET A 89 -9.41 -14.33 -1.56
CA MET A 89 -9.23 -13.85 -2.93
C MET A 89 -8.02 -14.48 -3.62
N ALA A 90 -7.36 -15.46 -3.03
CA ALA A 90 -6.09 -16.00 -3.50
C ALA A 90 -6.16 -16.56 -4.92
N PHE A 91 -7.35 -16.96 -5.39
CA PHE A 91 -7.54 -17.49 -6.74
C PHE A 91 -7.57 -16.41 -7.82
N THR A 92 -7.66 -15.14 -7.46
CA THR A 92 -7.83 -14.05 -8.41
C THR A 92 -6.50 -13.65 -9.06
N PRO A 93 -6.52 -13.19 -10.32
CA PRO A 93 -5.31 -12.64 -10.94
C PRO A 93 -4.74 -11.46 -10.15
N PHE A 94 -5.59 -10.63 -9.55
CA PHE A 94 -5.15 -9.48 -8.78
C PHE A 94 -4.23 -9.91 -7.64
N VAL A 95 -4.67 -10.88 -6.82
CA VAL A 95 -3.85 -11.36 -5.70
C VAL A 95 -2.55 -11.97 -6.21
N LYS A 96 -2.62 -12.78 -7.26
CA LYS A 96 -1.43 -13.42 -7.81
C LYS A 96 -0.41 -12.39 -8.29
N ASN A 97 -0.87 -11.35 -8.98
CA ASN A 97 0.01 -10.30 -9.47
C ASN A 97 0.63 -9.50 -8.33
N VAL A 98 -0.14 -9.16 -7.32
CA VAL A 98 0.38 -8.44 -6.16
C VAL A 98 1.41 -9.27 -5.42
N GLU A 99 1.11 -10.54 -5.17
CA GLU A 99 2.04 -11.44 -4.47
C GLU A 99 3.36 -11.59 -5.23
N HIS A 100 3.29 -11.58 -6.57
CA HIS A 100 4.49 -11.67 -7.40
C HIS A 100 5.32 -10.39 -7.35
N ASP A 101 4.67 -9.23 -7.39
CA ASP A 101 5.34 -7.95 -7.57
C ASP A 101 5.72 -7.26 -6.25
N LYS A 102 5.09 -7.62 -5.15
CA LYS A 102 5.09 -6.82 -3.92
C LYS A 102 6.47 -6.55 -3.37
N ILE A 103 6.61 -5.34 -2.83
CA ILE A 103 7.70 -4.97 -1.94
C ILE A 103 7.07 -4.74 -0.57
N VAL A 104 7.53 -5.46 0.43
CA VAL A 104 7.00 -5.35 1.79
C VAL A 104 7.59 -4.10 2.41
N LEU A 105 6.72 -3.17 2.80
CA LEU A 105 7.12 -1.91 3.43
C LEU A 105 6.99 -1.99 4.95
N VAL A 106 5.98 -2.72 5.42
CA VAL A 106 5.78 -2.97 6.84
C VAL A 106 5.29 -4.41 7.02
#